data_b1f59920ccc4b70ededbd7eb0894b7c2
#
_entry.id   b1f59920ccc4b70ededbd7eb0894b7c2
#
_cell.length_a   1.000
_cell.length_b   1.000
_cell.length_c   1.000
_cell.angle_alpha   90.00
_cell.angle_beta   90.00
_cell.angle_gamma   90.00
#
_symmetry.space_group_name_H-M   'P 1'
#
loop_
_entity.id
_entity.type
_entity.pdbx_description
1 polymer ?
#
loop_
_entity_poly.entity_id
_entity_poly.type
_entity_poly.pdbx_seq_one_letter_code
_entity_poly.pdbx_strand_id
1 'polypeptide(L)'
;MALGDSITAGVGEQGIDTGSGGYRGALQRLLDQHGYRYEMVGGRKDYSARVRMRSHEGWPGYVIRSFPSDRAPQLYGAVTAHAITANDPDVILLMAGTNDLLRLAKHEAGYTLPNIIESLNILLAQIYFLKPSVKVIVAGVVDSPRVHLCDVADFDGISNVASCGPGSPRNLRTVASDFAARGFDIELATGMSDAVPRDKAHFPDGIHPSGSGGYDAMARVWLAAIENRSTLDTDGMLAGR
;
A
#
# COMPACT_ATOMS: atom_id res chain seq x y z
N MET A 1 -0.62 12.34 0.15
CA MET A 1 0.74 11.75 0.15
C MET A 1 0.65 10.24 -0.08
N ALA A 2 1.46 9.66 -0.94
CA ALA A 2 1.58 8.20 -1.08
C ALA A 2 2.80 7.73 -0.27
N LEU A 3 2.59 6.89 0.74
CA LEU A 3 3.59 6.37 1.68
C LEU A 3 3.67 4.84 1.57
N GLY A 4 4.87 4.29 1.42
CA GLY A 4 5.07 2.83 1.33
C GLY A 4 6.45 2.45 0.82
N ASP A 5 6.52 1.28 0.18
CA ASP A 5 7.75 0.66 -0.30
C ASP A 5 8.04 0.91 -1.80
N SER A 6 8.72 -0.03 -2.47
CA SER A 6 9.06 0.03 -3.89
C SER A 6 7.84 0.11 -4.81
N ILE A 7 6.75 -0.56 -4.45
CA ILE A 7 5.51 -0.54 -5.24
C ILE A 7 4.90 0.86 -5.19
N THR A 8 4.93 1.51 -4.02
CA THR A 8 4.53 2.91 -3.87
C THR A 8 5.47 3.86 -4.60
N ALA A 9 6.77 3.60 -4.65
CA ALA A 9 7.72 4.39 -5.45
C ALA A 9 7.44 4.25 -6.97
N GLY A 10 6.83 3.17 -7.39
CA GLY A 10 6.59 2.88 -8.81
C GLY A 10 7.77 2.20 -9.48
N VAL A 11 8.50 1.38 -8.73
CA VAL A 11 9.56 0.53 -9.26
C VAL A 11 8.96 -0.42 -10.28
N GLY A 12 9.50 -0.44 -11.47
CA GLY A 12 9.11 -1.36 -12.55
C GLY A 12 9.82 -2.70 -12.46
N GLU A 13 9.63 -3.50 -13.50
CA GLU A 13 10.26 -4.81 -13.66
C GLU A 13 11.77 -4.75 -13.42
N GLN A 14 12.29 -5.71 -12.67
CA GLN A 14 13.73 -5.83 -12.38
C GLN A 14 14.36 -4.59 -11.72
N GLY A 15 13.56 -3.77 -11.03
CA GLY A 15 14.03 -2.56 -10.37
C GLY A 15 14.20 -1.36 -11.31
N ILE A 16 13.74 -1.45 -12.56
CA ILE A 16 13.92 -0.40 -13.57
C ILE A 16 13.05 0.82 -13.24
N ASP A 17 13.63 2.00 -13.32
CA ASP A 17 12.89 3.27 -13.29
C ASP A 17 12.27 3.53 -14.68
N THR A 18 10.98 3.28 -14.80
CA THR A 18 10.21 3.58 -16.02
C THR A 18 9.76 5.05 -16.07
N GLY A 19 9.91 5.79 -14.99
CA GLY A 19 9.39 7.16 -14.85
C GLY A 19 7.86 7.25 -14.76
N SER A 20 7.16 6.11 -14.74
CA SER A 20 5.68 6.07 -14.76
C SER A 20 5.03 6.43 -13.43
N GLY A 21 5.79 6.39 -12.32
CA GLY A 21 5.28 6.58 -10.97
C GLY A 21 4.40 5.44 -10.47
N GLY A 22 4.41 4.29 -11.15
CA GLY A 22 3.58 3.15 -10.79
C GLY A 22 2.10 3.51 -10.72
N TYR A 23 1.38 3.00 -9.71
CA TYR A 23 -0.04 3.32 -9.52
C TYR A 23 -0.31 4.82 -9.32
N ARG A 24 0.65 5.59 -8.79
CA ARG A 24 0.50 7.03 -8.55
C ARG A 24 0.31 7.81 -9.85
N GLY A 25 1.01 7.43 -10.92
CA GLY A 25 0.83 8.04 -12.24
C GLY A 25 -0.54 7.72 -12.84
N ALA A 26 -0.99 6.48 -12.73
CA ALA A 26 -2.32 6.05 -13.16
C ALA A 26 -3.41 6.72 -12.32
N LEU A 27 -3.26 6.77 -11.00
CA LEU A 27 -4.21 7.42 -10.09
C LEU A 27 -4.38 8.92 -10.39
N GLN A 28 -3.29 9.64 -10.69
CA GLN A 28 -3.39 11.05 -11.09
C GLN A 28 -4.25 11.24 -12.33
N ARG A 29 -4.08 10.38 -13.36
CA ARG A 29 -4.95 10.44 -14.56
C ARG A 29 -6.42 10.22 -14.21
N LEU A 30 -6.70 9.26 -13.33
CA LEU A 30 -8.07 8.98 -12.90
C LEU A 30 -8.66 10.16 -12.10
N LEU A 31 -7.92 10.69 -11.13
CA LEU A 31 -8.37 11.85 -10.34
C LEU A 31 -8.62 13.08 -11.21
N ASP A 32 -7.75 13.34 -12.20
CA ASP A 32 -7.93 14.43 -13.16
C ASP A 32 -9.20 14.21 -14.01
N GLN A 33 -9.46 12.99 -14.50
CA GLN A 33 -10.67 12.63 -15.26
C GLN A 33 -11.95 12.78 -14.45
N HIS A 34 -11.89 12.53 -13.13
CA HIS A 34 -13.01 12.70 -12.21
C HIS A 34 -13.13 14.12 -11.66
N GLY A 35 -12.30 15.07 -12.11
CA GLY A 35 -12.40 16.49 -11.75
C GLY A 35 -11.90 16.84 -10.36
N TYR A 36 -11.11 15.97 -9.71
CA TYR A 36 -10.54 16.26 -8.40
C TYR A 36 -9.50 17.37 -8.47
N ARG A 37 -9.51 18.22 -7.45
CA ARG A 37 -8.44 19.18 -7.17
C ARG A 37 -7.58 18.65 -6.03
N TYR A 38 -6.31 18.40 -6.28
CA TYR A 38 -5.39 17.81 -5.32
C TYR A 38 -3.95 18.17 -5.64
N GLU A 39 -3.08 17.98 -4.67
CA GLU A 39 -1.63 18.04 -4.81
C GLU A 39 -1.00 16.75 -4.25
N MET A 40 -0.03 16.20 -4.98
CA MET A 40 0.78 15.09 -4.48
C MET A 40 1.98 15.64 -3.72
N VAL A 41 2.04 15.38 -2.43
CA VAL A 41 3.12 15.84 -1.54
C VAL A 41 4.03 14.69 -1.11
N GLY A 42 5.28 15.01 -0.75
CA GLY A 42 6.32 14.06 -0.34
C GLY A 42 7.71 14.55 -0.72
N GLY A 43 8.73 14.06 -0.03
CA GLY A 43 10.12 14.46 -0.19
C GLY A 43 10.83 13.80 -1.40
N ARG A 44 10.28 12.69 -1.92
CA ARG A 44 10.87 11.93 -3.04
C ARG A 44 10.23 12.29 -4.37
N LYS A 45 11.01 12.14 -5.46
CA LYS A 45 10.56 12.42 -6.85
C LYS A 45 11.09 11.41 -7.87
N ASP A 46 11.80 10.38 -7.43
CA ASP A 46 12.31 9.30 -8.26
C ASP A 46 11.17 8.42 -8.80
N TYR A 47 11.45 7.58 -9.77
CA TYR A 47 10.49 6.73 -10.48
C TYR A 47 9.29 7.47 -11.10
N SER A 48 9.35 8.80 -11.21
CA SER A 48 8.21 9.67 -11.56
C SER A 48 8.52 10.68 -12.68
N ALA A 49 9.52 10.44 -13.51
CA ALA A 49 9.97 11.40 -14.52
C ALA A 49 8.87 11.79 -15.51
N ARG A 50 7.90 10.90 -15.76
CA ARG A 50 6.78 11.07 -16.72
C ARG A 50 5.45 11.40 -16.05
N VAL A 51 5.43 11.67 -14.73
CA VAL A 51 4.22 11.94 -13.95
C VAL A 51 4.12 13.45 -13.69
N ARG A 52 2.92 14.02 -13.79
CA ARG A 52 2.68 15.45 -13.61
C ARG A 52 3.09 15.94 -12.23
N MET A 53 2.62 15.25 -11.18
CA MET A 53 3.00 15.52 -9.79
C MET A 53 3.90 14.39 -9.28
N ARG A 54 5.18 14.66 -9.14
CA ARG A 54 6.21 13.64 -8.90
C ARG A 54 6.37 13.24 -7.44
N SER A 55 5.89 14.06 -6.50
CA SER A 55 6.14 13.90 -5.06
C SER A 55 5.50 12.65 -4.48
N HIS A 56 6.24 11.94 -3.61
CA HIS A 56 5.81 10.74 -2.90
C HIS A 56 6.74 10.41 -1.72
N GLU A 57 6.36 9.41 -0.93
CA GLU A 57 7.16 8.76 0.12
C GLU A 57 7.21 7.24 -0.08
N GLY A 58 7.48 6.80 -1.29
CA GLY A 58 7.74 5.40 -1.61
C GLY A 58 9.24 5.09 -1.44
N TRP A 59 9.58 4.10 -0.61
CA TRP A 59 10.94 3.76 -0.19
C TRP A 59 11.28 2.31 -0.58
N PRO A 60 11.95 2.07 -1.72
CA PRO A 60 12.27 0.71 -2.18
C PRO A 60 13.07 -0.09 -1.14
N GLY A 61 12.62 -1.34 -0.89
CA GLY A 61 13.28 -2.24 0.04
C GLY A 61 12.97 -2.03 1.53
N TYR A 62 12.19 -1.00 1.87
CA TYR A 62 11.85 -0.68 3.26
C TYR A 62 10.79 -1.62 3.79
N VAL A 63 11.00 -2.10 5.02
CA VAL A 63 10.01 -2.79 5.84
C VAL A 63 9.17 -1.78 6.62
N ILE A 64 8.06 -2.21 7.20
CA ILE A 64 7.26 -1.35 8.09
C ILE A 64 8.11 -0.94 9.29
N ARG A 65 8.67 -1.94 10.01
CA ARG A 65 9.56 -1.76 11.16
C ARG A 65 10.57 -2.90 11.22
N SER A 66 11.85 -2.58 11.37
CA SER A 66 12.91 -3.56 11.55
C SER A 66 12.93 -4.14 12.96
N PHE A 67 13.47 -5.34 13.08
CA PHE A 67 13.66 -6.04 14.38
C PHE A 67 15.11 -5.93 14.84
N PRO A 68 15.42 -6.11 16.14
CA PRO A 68 16.77 -5.93 16.69
C PRO A 68 17.87 -6.78 16.03
N SER A 69 17.49 -7.95 15.49
CA SER A 69 18.39 -8.85 14.74
C SER A 69 18.62 -8.41 13.29
N ASP A 70 17.85 -7.44 12.80
CA ASP A 70 17.85 -7.01 11.43
C ASP A 70 18.01 -5.47 11.37
N ARG A 71 18.93 -5.02 10.51
CA ARG A 71 19.16 -3.59 10.25
C ARG A 71 18.47 -3.14 8.96
N ALA A 72 17.35 -3.77 8.62
CA ALA A 72 16.59 -3.37 7.44
C ALA A 72 16.19 -1.88 7.51
N PRO A 73 16.24 -1.17 6.40
CA PRO A 73 15.66 0.16 6.33
C PRO A 73 14.14 0.08 6.57
N GLN A 74 13.58 1.02 7.33
CA GLN A 74 12.20 0.96 7.80
C GLN A 74 11.46 2.27 7.61
N LEU A 75 10.13 2.18 7.43
CA LEU A 75 9.25 3.33 7.32
C LEU A 75 9.02 3.99 8.68
N TYR A 76 8.84 3.18 9.72
CA TYR A 76 8.64 3.66 11.09
C TYR A 76 9.81 4.53 11.57
N GLY A 77 9.52 5.51 12.39
CA GLY A 77 10.52 6.39 13.01
C GLY A 77 10.80 7.63 12.17
N ALA A 78 12.08 7.90 11.87
CA ALA A 78 12.53 9.15 11.25
C ALA A 78 11.95 9.40 9.86
N VAL A 79 11.76 8.35 9.03
CA VAL A 79 11.20 8.47 7.68
C VAL A 79 9.78 9.02 7.73
N THR A 80 8.89 8.35 8.45
CA THR A 80 7.49 8.78 8.58
C THR A 80 7.37 10.10 9.32
N ALA A 81 8.18 10.34 10.36
CA ALA A 81 8.17 11.61 11.08
C ALA A 81 8.53 12.77 10.16
N HIS A 82 9.62 12.64 9.38
CA HIS A 82 10.02 13.66 8.41
C HIS A 82 8.97 13.85 7.31
N ALA A 83 8.45 12.75 6.75
CA ALA A 83 7.44 12.79 5.71
C ALA A 83 6.21 13.60 6.11
N ILE A 84 5.70 13.40 7.33
CA ILE A 84 4.52 14.09 7.84
C ILE A 84 4.84 15.55 8.20
N THR A 85 5.92 15.80 8.95
CA THR A 85 6.21 17.15 9.43
C THR A 85 6.68 18.11 8.34
N ALA A 86 7.34 17.60 7.30
CA ALA A 86 7.83 18.42 6.19
C ALA A 86 6.77 18.69 5.11
N ASN A 87 5.77 17.82 4.96
CA ASN A 87 4.82 17.91 3.86
C ASN A 87 3.36 18.14 4.30
N ASP A 88 3.06 18.04 5.58
CA ASP A 88 1.74 18.28 6.20
C ASP A 88 0.54 17.69 5.40
N PRO A 89 0.52 16.38 5.08
CA PRO A 89 -0.47 15.79 4.19
C PRO A 89 -1.87 15.76 4.81
N ASP A 90 -2.92 16.15 4.06
CA ASP A 90 -4.32 15.96 4.48
C ASP A 90 -4.77 14.51 4.36
N VAL A 91 -4.23 13.79 3.37
CA VAL A 91 -4.53 12.38 3.09
C VAL A 91 -3.24 11.59 2.89
N ILE A 92 -3.14 10.43 3.54
CA ILE A 92 -2.06 9.45 3.32
C ILE A 92 -2.65 8.19 2.69
N LEU A 93 -2.15 7.83 1.51
CA LEU A 93 -2.37 6.52 0.91
C LEU A 93 -1.23 5.61 1.38
N LEU A 94 -1.52 4.74 2.33
CA LEU A 94 -0.52 3.87 2.98
C LEU A 94 -0.59 2.46 2.41
N MET A 95 0.49 1.98 1.81
CA MET A 95 0.66 0.58 1.42
C MET A 95 2.07 0.13 1.79
N ALA A 96 2.19 -0.75 2.77
CA ALA A 96 3.44 -1.26 3.28
C ALA A 96 3.26 -2.70 3.79
N GLY A 97 4.34 -3.49 3.74
CA GLY A 97 4.32 -4.88 4.22
C GLY A 97 4.87 -5.88 3.20
N THR A 98 5.02 -5.51 1.93
CA THR A 98 5.56 -6.42 0.91
C THR A 98 6.92 -6.97 1.31
N ASN A 99 7.84 -6.10 1.76
CA ASN A 99 9.18 -6.52 2.18
C ASN A 99 9.16 -7.33 3.48
N ASP A 100 8.24 -7.04 4.39
CA ASP A 100 8.02 -7.79 5.63
C ASP A 100 7.55 -9.23 5.31
N LEU A 101 6.56 -9.39 4.43
CA LEU A 101 6.08 -10.70 3.99
C LEU A 101 7.12 -11.48 3.18
N LEU A 102 7.95 -10.81 2.37
CA LEU A 102 9.08 -11.45 1.69
C LEU A 102 10.12 -12.00 2.69
N ARG A 103 10.34 -11.33 3.82
CA ARG A 103 11.22 -11.78 4.89
C ARG A 103 10.58 -12.89 5.71
N LEU A 104 9.28 -12.82 5.96
CA LEU A 104 8.51 -13.93 6.56
C LEU A 104 8.65 -15.19 5.71
N ALA A 105 8.46 -15.10 4.39
CA ALA A 105 8.61 -16.22 3.47
C ALA A 105 10.03 -16.84 3.46
N LYS A 106 11.04 -16.06 3.83
CA LYS A 106 12.44 -16.51 4.00
C LYS A 106 12.76 -16.97 5.43
N HIS A 107 11.78 -16.99 6.33
CA HIS A 107 11.95 -17.33 7.75
C HIS A 107 13.00 -16.45 8.47
N GLU A 108 13.12 -15.17 8.08
CA GLU A 108 14.05 -14.25 8.74
C GLU A 108 13.57 -13.96 10.17
N ALA A 109 14.53 -13.89 11.10
CA ALA A 109 14.23 -13.75 12.52
C ALA A 109 13.45 -12.47 12.84
N GLY A 110 12.36 -12.61 13.59
CA GLY A 110 11.46 -11.51 13.98
C GLY A 110 10.30 -11.28 13.00
N TYR A 111 10.41 -11.72 11.75
CA TYR A 111 9.34 -11.60 10.77
C TYR A 111 8.35 -12.75 10.93
N THR A 112 7.35 -12.52 11.75
CA THR A 112 6.15 -13.35 11.89
C THR A 112 4.93 -12.51 11.59
N LEU A 113 3.84 -13.11 11.16
CA LEU A 113 2.63 -12.36 10.83
C LEU A 113 2.14 -11.47 12.00
N PRO A 114 2.07 -11.96 13.26
CA PRO A 114 1.71 -11.10 14.39
C PRO A 114 2.64 -9.89 14.56
N ASN A 115 3.94 -10.07 14.37
CA ASN A 115 4.92 -9.00 14.50
C ASN A 115 4.80 -7.96 13.37
N ILE A 116 4.47 -8.41 12.14
CA ILE A 116 4.26 -7.53 10.99
C ILE A 116 3.00 -6.69 11.20
N ILE A 117 1.91 -7.31 11.64
CA ILE A 117 0.66 -6.61 11.98
C ILE A 117 0.87 -5.62 13.13
N GLU A 118 1.62 -5.98 14.16
CA GLU A 118 1.94 -5.06 15.25
C GLU A 118 2.83 -3.90 14.76
N SER A 119 3.74 -4.16 13.83
CA SER A 119 4.54 -3.10 13.20
C SER A 119 3.68 -2.09 12.44
N LEU A 120 2.64 -2.55 11.73
CA LEU A 120 1.66 -1.69 11.07
C LEU A 120 0.85 -0.87 12.09
N ASN A 121 0.39 -1.50 13.18
CA ASN A 121 -0.31 -0.83 14.26
C ASN A 121 0.53 0.30 14.87
N ILE A 122 1.82 0.05 15.10
CA ILE A 122 2.77 1.04 15.62
C ILE A 122 3.02 2.18 14.60
N LEU A 123 3.12 1.88 13.31
CA LEU A 123 3.28 2.89 12.25
C LEU A 123 2.06 3.80 12.18
N LEU A 124 0.85 3.24 12.21
CA LEU A 124 -0.39 4.01 12.23
C LEU A 124 -0.50 4.89 13.50
N ALA A 125 -0.12 4.34 14.66
CA ALA A 125 -0.07 5.11 15.90
C ALA A 125 0.90 6.30 15.79
N GLN A 126 2.07 6.12 15.17
CA GLN A 126 3.02 7.21 14.91
C GLN A 126 2.42 8.27 13.98
N ILE A 127 1.76 7.85 12.90
CA ILE A 127 1.12 8.77 11.95
C ILE A 127 0.10 9.66 12.68
N TYR A 128 -0.80 9.08 13.43
CA TYR A 128 -1.84 9.82 14.17
C TYR A 128 -1.31 10.61 15.37
N PHE A 129 -0.22 10.16 15.98
CA PHE A 129 0.46 10.96 17.00
C PHE A 129 1.02 12.27 16.41
N LEU A 130 1.57 12.20 15.19
CA LEU A 130 2.18 13.37 14.52
C LEU A 130 1.13 14.28 13.87
N LYS A 131 0.05 13.70 13.33
CA LYS A 131 -1.04 14.44 12.68
C LYS A 131 -2.38 13.76 12.96
N PRO A 132 -3.03 14.06 14.11
CA PRO A 132 -4.30 13.41 14.51
C PRO A 132 -5.46 13.63 13.53
N SER A 133 -5.42 14.72 12.74
CA SER A 133 -6.48 15.09 11.78
C SER A 133 -6.26 14.51 10.37
N VAL A 134 -5.18 13.75 10.13
CA VAL A 134 -4.91 13.19 8.81
C VAL A 134 -5.90 12.08 8.48
N LYS A 135 -6.42 12.07 7.26
CA LYS A 135 -7.11 10.88 6.73
C LYS A 135 -6.08 9.86 6.26
N VAL A 136 -6.16 8.64 6.75
CA VAL A 136 -5.34 7.52 6.25
C VAL A 136 -6.22 6.56 5.46
N ILE A 137 -5.88 6.33 4.21
CA ILE A 137 -6.44 5.23 3.42
C ILE A 137 -5.35 4.16 3.37
N VAL A 138 -5.58 3.05 4.08
CA VAL A 138 -4.62 1.96 4.18
C VAL A 138 -5.03 0.82 3.25
N ALA A 139 -4.08 0.29 2.47
CA ALA A 139 -4.27 -0.85 1.61
C ALA A 139 -3.49 -2.06 2.08
N GLY A 140 -4.01 -3.24 1.81
CA GLY A 140 -3.24 -4.47 1.82
C GLY A 140 -2.15 -4.49 0.75
N VAL A 141 -1.30 -5.49 0.78
CA VAL A 141 -0.28 -5.70 -0.24
C VAL A 141 -0.87 -6.43 -1.45
N VAL A 142 -0.32 -6.18 -2.64
CA VAL A 142 -0.69 -6.96 -3.82
C VAL A 142 -0.17 -8.39 -3.69
N ASP A 143 -0.99 -9.37 -4.12
CA ASP A 143 -0.62 -10.78 -4.08
C ASP A 143 0.39 -11.10 -5.20
N SER A 144 1.67 -10.86 -4.93
CA SER A 144 2.75 -11.10 -5.87
C SER A 144 3.28 -12.54 -5.79
N PRO A 145 3.80 -13.12 -6.89
CA PRO A 145 4.26 -14.52 -6.91
C PRO A 145 5.35 -14.89 -5.89
N ARG A 146 6.10 -13.92 -5.38
CA ARG A 146 7.18 -14.18 -4.39
C ARG A 146 6.72 -14.10 -2.94
N VAL A 147 5.50 -13.63 -2.69
CA VAL A 147 4.89 -13.65 -1.35
C VAL A 147 3.98 -14.87 -1.25
N HIS A 148 3.93 -15.51 -0.10
CA HIS A 148 3.04 -16.65 0.08
C HIS A 148 1.57 -16.18 0.12
N LEU A 149 0.70 -16.77 -0.71
CA LEU A 149 -0.71 -16.37 -0.85
C LEU A 149 -1.44 -16.31 0.49
N CYS A 150 -1.24 -17.33 1.35
CA CYS A 150 -1.90 -17.34 2.65
C CYS A 150 -1.39 -16.26 3.60
N ASP A 151 -0.11 -15.90 3.52
CA ASP A 151 0.43 -14.80 4.33
C ASP A 151 -0.16 -13.44 3.90
N VAL A 152 -0.42 -13.24 2.60
CA VAL A 152 -1.14 -12.05 2.09
C VAL A 152 -2.58 -12.07 2.57
N ALA A 153 -3.28 -13.18 2.42
CA ALA A 153 -4.67 -13.33 2.86
C ALA A 153 -4.82 -13.08 4.37
N ASP A 154 -3.91 -13.64 5.16
CA ASP A 154 -3.90 -13.47 6.62
C ASP A 154 -3.53 -12.04 7.03
N PHE A 155 -2.58 -11.41 6.33
CA PHE A 155 -2.22 -10.02 6.56
C PHE A 155 -3.39 -9.08 6.27
N ASP A 156 -4.04 -9.23 5.13
CA ASP A 156 -5.15 -8.38 4.68
C ASP A 156 -6.47 -8.68 5.42
N GLY A 157 -6.59 -9.86 6.03
CA GLY A 157 -7.83 -10.33 6.67
C GLY A 157 -8.88 -10.80 5.66
N ILE A 158 -8.44 -11.45 4.58
CA ILE A 158 -9.30 -12.07 3.58
C ILE A 158 -9.58 -13.52 4.00
N SER A 159 -10.82 -13.82 4.37
CA SER A 159 -11.19 -15.11 4.96
C SER A 159 -11.53 -16.21 3.95
N ASN A 160 -11.54 -15.94 2.64
CA ASN A 160 -12.13 -16.83 1.64
C ASN A 160 -11.12 -17.48 0.68
N VAL A 161 -9.85 -17.52 1.02
CA VAL A 161 -8.87 -18.28 0.23
C VAL A 161 -8.98 -19.75 0.65
N ALA A 162 -9.67 -20.56 -0.16
CA ALA A 162 -10.01 -21.95 0.15
C ALA A 162 -8.81 -22.86 0.48
N SER A 163 -7.61 -22.48 0.06
CA SER A 163 -6.35 -23.20 0.32
C SER A 163 -5.63 -22.75 1.59
N CYS A 164 -6.10 -21.69 2.25
CA CYS A 164 -5.50 -21.14 3.48
C CYS A 164 -6.33 -21.57 4.70
N GLY A 165 -5.70 -21.63 5.85
CA GLY A 165 -6.35 -21.96 7.10
C GLY A 165 -7.36 -20.89 7.58
N PRO A 166 -7.81 -20.94 8.84
CA PRO A 166 -8.87 -20.06 9.38
C PRO A 166 -8.51 -18.57 9.47
N GLY A 167 -7.37 -18.16 8.95
CA GLY A 167 -6.91 -16.78 8.95
C GLY A 167 -6.37 -16.29 10.30
N SER A 168 -5.64 -15.18 10.27
CA SER A 168 -5.14 -14.54 11.50
C SER A 168 -6.27 -13.74 12.17
N PRO A 169 -6.49 -13.90 13.48
CA PRO A 169 -7.51 -13.12 14.21
C PRO A 169 -7.16 -11.62 14.26
N ARG A 170 -5.89 -11.26 14.12
CA ARG A 170 -5.43 -9.88 14.00
C ARG A 170 -4.80 -9.68 12.62
N ASN A 171 -5.27 -8.71 11.89
CA ASN A 171 -4.93 -8.43 10.51
C ASN A 171 -5.12 -6.94 10.21
N LEU A 172 -4.84 -6.51 9.00
CA LEU A 172 -5.00 -5.12 8.55
C LEU A 172 -6.41 -4.58 8.82
N ARG A 173 -7.47 -5.38 8.53
CA ARG A 173 -8.87 -4.95 8.74
C ARG A 173 -9.17 -4.69 10.22
N THR A 174 -8.74 -5.59 11.10
CA THR A 174 -8.94 -5.42 12.54
C THR A 174 -8.16 -4.23 13.08
N VAL A 175 -6.94 -4.00 12.61
CA VAL A 175 -6.15 -2.81 12.99
C VAL A 175 -6.84 -1.53 12.52
N ALA A 176 -7.28 -1.45 11.27
CA ALA A 176 -8.01 -0.28 10.76
C ALA A 176 -9.30 -0.03 11.55
N SER A 177 -10.07 -1.08 11.84
CA SER A 177 -11.29 -0.99 12.66
C SER A 177 -11.02 -0.47 14.07
N ASP A 178 -9.92 -0.91 14.72
CA ASP A 178 -9.53 -0.43 16.06
C ASP A 178 -9.20 1.08 16.05
N PHE A 179 -8.54 1.58 15.01
CA PHE A 179 -8.28 3.02 14.87
C PHE A 179 -9.56 3.81 14.61
N ALA A 180 -10.44 3.31 13.72
CA ALA A 180 -11.73 3.94 13.46
C ALA A 180 -12.60 4.01 14.72
N ALA A 181 -12.65 2.94 15.51
CA ALA A 181 -13.40 2.90 16.80
C ALA A 181 -12.85 3.92 17.82
N ARG A 182 -11.59 4.32 17.70
CA ARG A 182 -10.96 5.37 18.53
C ARG A 182 -11.18 6.77 17.97
N GLY A 183 -11.92 6.92 16.87
CA GLY A 183 -12.28 8.20 16.27
C GLY A 183 -11.26 8.74 15.26
N PHE A 184 -10.27 7.96 14.82
CA PHE A 184 -9.35 8.37 13.77
C PHE A 184 -9.99 8.21 12.38
N ASP A 185 -9.69 9.13 11.46
CA ASP A 185 -10.17 9.07 10.08
C ASP A 185 -9.31 8.08 9.26
N ILE A 186 -9.71 6.83 9.31
CA ILE A 186 -9.05 5.72 8.61
C ILE A 186 -10.03 4.97 7.75
N GLU A 187 -9.60 4.63 6.54
CA GLU A 187 -10.35 3.85 5.56
C GLU A 187 -9.51 2.72 5.01
N LEU A 188 -10.14 1.61 4.66
CA LEU A 188 -9.48 0.45 4.06
C LEU A 188 -9.73 0.44 2.55
N ALA A 189 -8.67 0.51 1.76
CA ALA A 189 -8.73 0.25 0.32
C ALA A 189 -8.84 -1.27 0.08
N THR A 190 -10.08 -1.75 0.02
CA THR A 190 -10.36 -3.18 -0.17
C THR A 190 -10.07 -3.64 -1.60
N GLY A 191 -9.66 -4.90 -1.77
CA GLY A 191 -9.39 -5.50 -3.08
C GLY A 191 -8.00 -5.21 -3.65
N MET A 192 -7.08 -4.65 -2.86
CA MET A 192 -5.72 -4.38 -3.35
C MET A 192 -4.95 -5.67 -3.65
N SER A 193 -5.09 -6.70 -2.82
CA SER A 193 -4.45 -8.00 -3.01
C SER A 193 -4.89 -8.69 -4.30
N ASP A 194 -6.17 -8.55 -4.66
CA ASP A 194 -6.76 -9.19 -5.84
C ASP A 194 -6.73 -8.30 -7.09
N ALA A 195 -6.22 -7.06 -6.96
CA ALA A 195 -6.24 -6.08 -8.04
C ALA A 195 -5.44 -6.51 -9.26
N VAL A 196 -4.38 -7.28 -9.05
CA VAL A 196 -3.42 -7.67 -10.09
C VAL A 196 -3.37 -9.19 -10.20
N PRO A 197 -3.62 -9.78 -11.37
CA PRO A 197 -3.50 -11.22 -11.57
C PRO A 197 -2.10 -11.73 -11.18
N ARG A 198 -2.05 -12.81 -10.40
CA ARG A 198 -0.82 -13.40 -9.87
C ARG A 198 -0.11 -14.25 -10.93
N ASP A 199 0.38 -13.64 -11.98
CA ASP A 199 1.07 -14.32 -13.07
C ASP A 199 2.33 -13.57 -13.52
N LYS A 200 3.13 -14.20 -14.37
CA LYS A 200 4.39 -13.66 -14.86
C LYS A 200 4.21 -12.45 -15.78
N ALA A 201 3.07 -12.30 -16.43
CA ALA A 201 2.81 -11.15 -17.31
C ALA A 201 2.57 -9.88 -16.49
N HIS A 202 1.93 -10.04 -15.32
CA HIS A 202 1.64 -8.93 -14.42
C HIS A 202 2.75 -8.68 -13.37
N PHE A 203 3.56 -9.70 -13.06
CA PHE A 203 4.71 -9.60 -12.14
C PHE A 203 5.95 -10.24 -12.80
N PRO A 204 6.59 -9.58 -13.77
CA PRO A 204 7.71 -10.18 -14.51
C PRO A 204 8.91 -10.58 -13.65
N ASP A 205 9.19 -9.84 -12.58
CA ASP A 205 10.22 -10.17 -11.58
C ASP A 205 9.66 -10.92 -10.36
N GLY A 206 8.36 -11.14 -10.32
CA GLY A 206 7.65 -11.82 -9.26
C GLY A 206 7.28 -10.95 -8.05
N ILE A 207 7.59 -9.64 -8.07
CA ILE A 207 7.31 -8.70 -6.97
C ILE A 207 6.61 -7.45 -7.47
N HIS A 208 7.16 -6.79 -8.49
CA HIS A 208 6.68 -5.49 -8.95
C HIS A 208 5.65 -5.66 -10.05
N PRO A 209 4.49 -4.98 -9.93
CA PRO A 209 3.48 -5.02 -10.97
C PRO A 209 4.00 -4.47 -12.30
N SER A 210 3.52 -5.02 -13.41
CA SER A 210 3.80 -4.49 -14.75
C SER A 210 3.17 -3.11 -14.96
N GLY A 211 3.76 -2.29 -15.83
CA GLY A 211 3.36 -0.89 -16.02
C GLY A 211 1.92 -0.72 -16.50
N SER A 212 1.52 -1.43 -17.55
CA SER A 212 0.24 -1.18 -18.26
C SER A 212 -0.95 -2.03 -17.80
N GLY A 213 -0.82 -2.87 -16.80
CA GLY A 213 -1.91 -3.71 -16.31
C GLY A 213 -2.01 -3.69 -14.80
N GLY A 214 -0.90 -4.01 -14.13
CA GLY A 214 -0.85 -4.12 -12.70
C GLY A 214 -1.03 -2.79 -11.99
N TYR A 215 -0.23 -1.80 -12.31
CA TYR A 215 -0.32 -0.50 -11.65
C TYR A 215 -1.60 0.29 -11.98
N ASP A 216 -2.15 0.13 -13.19
CA ASP A 216 -3.43 0.74 -13.53
C ASP A 216 -4.60 0.11 -12.75
N ALA A 217 -4.55 -1.20 -12.49
CA ALA A 217 -5.53 -1.89 -11.66
C ALA A 217 -5.48 -1.40 -10.20
N MET A 218 -4.29 -1.29 -9.61
CA MET A 218 -4.11 -0.73 -8.28
C MET A 218 -4.63 0.70 -8.16
N ALA A 219 -4.42 1.52 -9.19
CA ALA A 219 -4.91 2.90 -9.21
C ALA A 219 -6.44 2.99 -9.12
N ARG A 220 -7.17 2.04 -9.74
CA ARG A 220 -8.63 1.94 -9.62
C ARG A 220 -9.08 1.60 -8.20
N VAL A 221 -8.35 0.73 -7.50
CA VAL A 221 -8.63 0.43 -6.09
C VAL A 221 -8.45 1.66 -5.21
N TRP A 222 -7.35 2.41 -5.43
CA TRP A 222 -7.14 3.66 -4.70
C TRP A 222 -8.22 4.70 -4.99
N LEU A 223 -8.63 4.85 -6.24
CA LEU A 223 -9.72 5.78 -6.59
C LEU A 223 -11.01 5.39 -5.91
N ALA A 224 -11.39 4.10 -5.95
CA ALA A 224 -12.59 3.61 -5.30
C ALA A 224 -12.59 3.90 -3.79
N ALA A 225 -11.45 3.71 -3.12
CA ALA A 225 -11.31 4.04 -1.71
C ALA A 225 -11.37 5.55 -1.43
N ILE A 226 -10.76 6.38 -2.28
CA ILE A 226 -10.86 7.85 -2.17
C ILE A 226 -12.32 8.31 -2.31
N GLU A 227 -13.10 7.65 -3.14
CA GLU A 227 -14.51 7.95 -3.37
C GLU A 227 -15.48 7.23 -2.43
N ASN A 228 -14.99 6.49 -1.43
CA ASN A 228 -15.78 5.66 -0.52
C ASN A 228 -16.69 4.66 -1.26
N ARG A 229 -16.27 4.18 -2.45
CA ARG A 229 -17.00 3.16 -3.21
C ARG A 229 -16.46 1.77 -2.89
N SER A 230 -17.35 0.78 -2.74
CA SER A 230 -16.93 -0.61 -2.64
C SER A 230 -16.32 -1.06 -3.97
N THR A 231 -15.14 -1.70 -3.92
CA THR A 231 -14.50 -2.26 -5.12
C THR A 231 -15.26 -3.46 -5.69
N LEU A 232 -16.24 -3.99 -4.97
CA LEU A 232 -17.10 -5.09 -5.43
C LEU A 232 -18.12 -4.66 -6.51
N ASP A 233 -18.33 -3.36 -6.71
CA ASP A 233 -19.26 -2.83 -7.72
C ASP A 233 -18.60 -2.60 -9.10
N THR A 234 -17.33 -2.94 -9.28
CA THR A 234 -16.60 -2.63 -10.53
C THR A 234 -16.82 -3.62 -11.67
N ASP A 235 -17.52 -4.74 -11.46
CA ASP A 235 -17.83 -5.74 -12.50
C ASP A 235 -19.22 -5.64 -13.12
N GLY A 236 -19.95 -4.59 -12.84
CA GLY A 236 -21.29 -4.44 -13.34
C GLY A 236 -21.79 -3.02 -13.53
N MET A 237 -21.77 -2.58 -14.79
CA MET A 237 -22.57 -1.46 -15.33
C MET A 237 -22.13 -0.03 -14.97
N LEU A 238 -21.59 0.64 -15.95
CA LEU A 238 -21.92 2.04 -16.24
C LEU A 238 -23.45 2.19 -16.29
N ALA A 239 -24.07 2.34 -15.12
CA ALA A 239 -25.45 2.79 -15.04
C ALA A 239 -25.41 4.31 -14.95
N GLY A 240 -25.85 4.96 -16.01
CA GLY A 240 -25.89 6.39 -16.16
C GLY A 240 -26.72 7.11 -15.09
N ARG A 241 -26.24 8.27 -14.74
CA ARG A 241 -27.03 9.50 -14.59
C ARG A 241 -26.18 10.68 -14.98
#